data_26f0f7d12fa26101b4d1c4caf4438ac3
#
_entry.id   26f0f7d12fa26101b4d1c4caf4438ac3
#
_cell.length_a   1.000
_cell.length_b   1.000
_cell.length_c   1.000
_cell.angle_alpha   90.00
_cell.angle_beta   90.00
_cell.angle_gamma   90.00
#
_symmetry.space_group_name_H-M   'P 1'
#
loop_
_entity.id
_entity.type
_entity.pdbx_description
1 polymer ?
#
loop_
_entity_poly.entity_id
_entity_poly.type
_entity_poly.pdbx_seq_one_letter_code
_entity_poly.pdbx_strand_id
1 'polypeptide(L)'
;HTRSLSVSWLGDVYKRQVVVLGIYYKLQTFLYLPANGIVQGMRPLIGYNYGAKQHARVKKLYELTLIMSAAIMAAGTVICLFASRPLMQLFTSNPETVAIGQTALRIICLGFVVSAVSTTSSGALEGLGKGAESLVISLCRYIVFIMPLAAVLCHFLGANGVWHAFWITEVLSAIVAYPVYRKAVGKR
;
A
#
# COMPACT_ATOMS: atom_id res chain seq x y z
N HIS A 1 6.46 25.88 34.88
CA HIS A 1 7.55 25.00 34.37
C HIS A 1 7.03 23.67 33.84
N THR A 2 6.03 23.04 34.45
CA THR A 2 5.48 21.73 34.02
C THR A 2 4.75 21.77 32.66
N ARG A 3 4.06 22.89 32.34
CA ARG A 3 3.28 23.03 31.10
C ARG A 3 4.17 23.20 29.85
N SER A 4 5.34 23.82 29.96
CA SER A 4 6.30 23.96 28.87
C SER A 4 7.02 22.65 28.55
N LEU A 5 7.30 21.82 29.56
CA LEU A 5 7.93 20.51 29.40
C LEU A 5 6.99 19.49 28.71
N SER A 6 5.70 19.50 29.05
CA SER A 6 4.71 18.62 28.41
C SER A 6 4.47 18.95 26.93
N VAL A 7 4.47 20.22 26.58
CA VAL A 7 4.33 20.68 25.19
C VAL A 7 5.58 20.36 24.37
N SER A 8 6.76 20.49 24.94
CA SER A 8 8.03 20.11 24.30
C SER A 8 8.09 18.60 24.05
N TRP A 9 7.73 17.78 25.05
CA TRP A 9 7.73 16.32 24.92
C TRP A 9 6.74 15.83 23.87
N LEU A 10 5.52 16.36 23.83
CA LEU A 10 4.52 16.04 22.79
C LEU A 10 5.04 16.41 21.40
N GLY A 11 5.70 17.56 21.26
CA GLY A 11 6.31 17.99 20.01
C GLY A 11 7.40 17.03 19.53
N ASP A 12 8.23 16.51 20.42
CA ASP A 12 9.31 15.59 20.07
C ASP A 12 8.79 14.20 19.70
N VAL A 13 7.76 13.69 20.38
CA VAL A 13 7.09 12.43 20.02
C VAL A 13 6.45 12.54 18.62
N TYR A 14 5.77 13.65 18.33
CA TYR A 14 5.17 13.89 17.03
C TYR A 14 6.21 13.98 15.91
N LYS A 15 7.32 14.70 16.12
CA LYS A 15 8.42 14.77 15.16
C LYS A 15 9.00 13.40 14.83
N ARG A 16 9.20 12.54 15.82
CA ARG A 16 9.72 11.17 15.60
C ARG A 16 8.77 10.34 14.74
N GLN A 17 7.47 10.44 14.96
CA GLN A 17 6.47 9.71 14.15
C GLN A 17 6.44 10.18 12.70
N VAL A 18 6.59 11.49 12.47
CA VAL A 18 6.72 12.05 11.11
C VAL A 18 7.98 11.52 10.42
N VAL A 19 9.11 11.43 11.13
CA VAL A 19 10.34 10.83 10.60
C VAL A 19 10.14 9.36 10.25
N VAL A 20 9.51 8.59 11.13
CA VAL A 20 9.19 7.17 10.89
C VAL A 20 8.31 7.01 9.65
N LEU A 21 7.29 7.86 9.49
CA LEU A 21 6.42 7.86 8.32
C LEU A 21 7.21 8.15 7.02
N GLY A 22 8.14 9.12 7.08
CA GLY A 22 9.01 9.43 5.95
C GLY A 22 9.93 8.28 5.56
N ILE A 23 10.51 7.57 6.53
CA ILE A 23 11.34 6.39 6.29
C ILE A 23 10.48 5.26 5.71
N TYR A 24 9.28 5.04 6.27
CA TYR A 24 8.34 4.06 5.76
C TYR A 24 8.02 4.29 4.27
N TYR A 25 7.69 5.51 3.86
CA TYR A 25 7.40 5.81 2.45
C TYR A 25 8.58 5.53 1.52
N LYS A 26 9.82 5.78 1.95
CA LYS A 26 11.01 5.43 1.17
C LYS A 26 11.15 3.92 1.01
N LEU A 27 11.01 3.16 2.10
CA LEU A 27 11.06 1.70 2.08
C LEU A 27 9.91 1.10 1.25
N GLN A 28 8.71 1.61 1.41
CA GLN A 28 7.55 1.21 0.64
C GLN A 28 7.79 1.42 -0.86
N THR A 29 8.28 2.58 -1.26
CA THR A 29 8.60 2.86 -2.67
C THR A 29 9.56 1.82 -3.22
N PHE A 30 10.62 1.49 -2.49
CA PHE A 30 11.60 0.49 -2.90
C PHE A 30 10.99 -0.90 -3.09
N LEU A 31 10.14 -1.34 -2.16
CA LEU A 31 9.48 -2.64 -2.21
C LEU A 31 8.43 -2.73 -3.32
N TYR A 32 7.75 -1.62 -3.61
CA TYR A 32 6.71 -1.56 -4.64
C TYR A 32 7.25 -1.39 -6.05
N LEU A 33 8.50 -0.91 -6.25
CA LEU A 33 9.09 -0.70 -7.57
C LEU A 33 9.04 -1.93 -8.46
N PRO A 34 9.51 -3.13 -8.02
CA PRO A 34 9.47 -4.33 -8.87
C PRO A 34 8.04 -4.75 -9.24
N ALA A 35 7.12 -4.72 -8.27
CA ALA A 35 5.73 -5.08 -8.52
C ALA A 35 5.06 -4.09 -9.48
N ASN A 36 5.29 -2.78 -9.31
CA ASN A 36 4.80 -1.77 -10.23
C ASN A 36 5.38 -1.93 -11.63
N GLY A 37 6.66 -2.31 -11.76
CA GLY A 37 7.27 -2.61 -13.05
C GLY A 37 6.53 -3.73 -13.80
N ILE A 38 6.18 -4.81 -13.12
CA ILE A 38 5.39 -5.92 -13.70
C ILE A 38 3.99 -5.45 -14.11
N VAL A 39 3.31 -4.69 -13.24
CA VAL A 39 1.97 -4.15 -13.54
C VAL A 39 2.03 -3.19 -14.73
N GLN A 40 3.06 -2.36 -14.84
CA GLN A 40 3.24 -1.48 -16.00
C GLN A 40 3.47 -2.24 -17.29
N GLY A 41 4.27 -3.32 -17.28
CA GLY A 41 4.47 -4.20 -18.42
C GLY A 41 3.19 -4.93 -18.84
N MET A 42 2.28 -5.25 -17.91
CA MET A 42 1.00 -5.87 -18.18
C MET A 42 0.04 -4.96 -18.97
N ARG A 43 0.06 -3.64 -18.75
CA ARG A 43 -0.91 -2.68 -19.31
C ARG A 43 -1.03 -2.77 -20.84
N PRO A 44 0.05 -2.67 -21.64
CA PRO A 44 -0.04 -2.77 -23.08
C PRO A 44 -0.51 -4.16 -23.54
N LEU A 45 -0.12 -5.21 -22.85
CA LEU A 45 -0.52 -6.57 -23.18
C LEU A 45 -2.03 -6.78 -22.97
N ILE A 46 -2.59 -6.24 -21.89
CA ILE A 46 -4.04 -6.26 -21.65
C ILE A 46 -4.76 -5.47 -22.72
N GLY A 47 -4.31 -4.26 -23.05
CA GLY A 47 -4.93 -3.43 -24.08
C GLY A 47 -4.96 -4.12 -25.43
N TYR A 48 -3.85 -4.70 -25.87
CA TYR A 48 -3.76 -5.44 -27.13
C TYR A 48 -4.71 -6.64 -27.17
N ASN A 49 -4.67 -7.52 -26.16
CA ASN A 49 -5.51 -8.73 -26.13
C ASN A 49 -6.99 -8.40 -25.96
N TYR A 50 -7.33 -7.32 -25.25
CA TYR A 50 -8.71 -6.85 -25.12
C TYR A 50 -9.25 -6.31 -26.45
N GLY A 51 -8.47 -5.51 -27.17
CA GLY A 51 -8.80 -5.05 -28.53
C GLY A 51 -9.00 -6.20 -29.52
N ALA A 52 -8.19 -7.26 -29.39
CA ALA A 52 -8.32 -8.49 -30.17
C ALA A 52 -9.46 -9.42 -29.69
N LYS A 53 -10.30 -8.99 -28.72
CA LYS A 53 -11.43 -9.76 -28.14
C LYS A 53 -11.00 -11.08 -27.48
N GLN A 54 -9.73 -11.22 -27.08
CA GLN A 54 -9.18 -12.41 -26.45
C GLN A 54 -9.30 -12.35 -24.91
N HIS A 55 -10.52 -12.36 -24.41
CA HIS A 55 -10.80 -12.19 -22.96
C HIS A 55 -10.15 -13.27 -22.08
N ALA A 56 -10.01 -14.48 -22.57
CA ALA A 56 -9.31 -15.55 -21.85
C ALA A 56 -7.83 -15.21 -21.59
N ARG A 57 -7.15 -14.59 -22.58
CA ARG A 57 -5.77 -14.14 -22.41
C ARG A 57 -5.66 -12.95 -21.47
N VAL A 58 -6.60 -12.00 -21.54
CA VAL A 58 -6.67 -10.88 -20.59
C VAL A 58 -6.76 -11.39 -19.15
N LYS A 59 -7.64 -12.36 -18.89
CA LYS A 59 -7.79 -12.96 -17.57
C LYS A 59 -6.50 -13.67 -17.12
N LYS A 60 -5.87 -14.46 -17.99
CA LYS A 60 -4.61 -15.17 -17.68
C LYS A 60 -3.47 -14.19 -17.41
N LEU A 61 -3.35 -13.11 -18.16
CA LEU A 61 -2.36 -12.04 -17.93
C LEU A 61 -2.57 -11.38 -16.57
N TYR A 62 -3.80 -11.07 -16.22
CA TYR A 62 -4.14 -10.51 -14.92
C TYR A 62 -3.75 -11.46 -13.77
N GLU A 63 -4.16 -12.73 -13.86
CA GLU A 63 -3.87 -13.75 -12.84
C GLU A 63 -2.35 -13.94 -12.67
N LEU A 64 -1.60 -14.04 -13.78
CA LEU A 64 -0.15 -14.18 -13.74
C LEU A 64 0.51 -12.96 -13.08
N THR A 65 0.12 -11.75 -13.48
CA THR A 65 0.65 -10.52 -12.88
C THR A 65 0.30 -10.41 -11.40
N LEU A 66 -0.90 -10.80 -11.02
CA LEU A 66 -1.33 -10.82 -9.62
C LEU A 66 -0.47 -11.76 -8.78
N ILE A 67 -0.23 -12.98 -9.27
CA ILE A 67 0.62 -13.97 -8.57
C ILE A 67 2.05 -13.46 -8.44
N MET A 68 2.63 -12.92 -9.51
CA MET A 68 3.99 -12.38 -9.48
C MET A 68 4.10 -11.18 -8.51
N SER A 69 3.16 -10.24 -8.58
CA SER A 69 3.12 -9.09 -7.67
C SER A 69 2.92 -9.53 -6.22
N ALA A 70 2.01 -10.47 -5.97
CA ALA A 70 1.78 -11.01 -4.63
C ALA A 70 3.03 -11.73 -4.07
N ALA A 71 3.77 -12.48 -4.90
CA ALA A 71 5.02 -13.12 -4.50
C ALA A 71 6.09 -12.10 -4.10
N ILE A 72 6.26 -11.02 -4.87
CA ILE A 72 7.18 -9.92 -4.54
C ILE A 72 6.76 -9.24 -3.23
N MET A 73 5.47 -8.94 -3.08
CA MET A 73 4.94 -8.32 -1.87
C MET A 73 5.04 -9.23 -0.64
N ALA A 74 4.88 -10.55 -0.82
CA ALA A 74 5.12 -11.53 0.24
C ALA A 74 6.60 -11.55 0.67
N ALA A 75 7.52 -11.55 -0.28
CA ALA A 75 8.95 -11.44 0.01
C ALA A 75 9.26 -10.12 0.76
N GLY A 76 8.69 -8.99 0.32
CA GLY A 76 8.80 -7.71 1.02
C GLY A 76 8.23 -7.75 2.43
N THR A 77 7.09 -8.43 2.64
CA THR A 77 6.50 -8.62 3.98
C THR A 77 7.44 -9.42 4.88
N VAL A 78 8.01 -10.52 4.40
CA VAL A 78 8.97 -11.33 5.15
C VAL A 78 10.20 -10.49 5.54
N ILE A 79 10.76 -9.73 4.61
CA ILE A 79 11.89 -8.83 4.88
C ILE A 79 11.51 -7.80 5.96
N CYS A 80 10.35 -7.16 5.86
CA CYS A 80 9.91 -6.17 6.84
C CYS A 80 9.63 -6.78 8.22
N LEU A 81 9.15 -8.03 8.30
CA LEU A 81 8.90 -8.69 9.58
C LEU A 81 10.20 -9.05 10.31
N PHE A 82 11.16 -9.62 9.60
CA PHE A 82 12.41 -10.12 10.20
C PHE A 82 13.52 -9.07 10.25
N ALA A 83 13.60 -8.19 9.26
CA ALA A 83 14.65 -7.19 9.14
C ALA A 83 14.17 -5.75 9.45
N SER A 84 13.03 -5.56 10.12
CA SER A 84 12.48 -4.22 10.42
C SER A 84 13.47 -3.32 11.17
N ARG A 85 14.18 -3.86 12.15
CA ARG A 85 15.18 -3.11 12.93
C ARG A 85 16.38 -2.66 12.09
N PRO A 86 17.12 -3.56 11.39
CA PRO A 86 18.22 -3.14 10.54
C PRO A 86 17.77 -2.21 9.40
N LEU A 87 16.58 -2.41 8.83
CA LEU A 87 16.03 -1.49 7.82
C LEU A 87 15.85 -0.08 8.36
N MET A 88 15.34 0.07 9.58
CA MET A 88 15.22 1.39 10.22
C MET A 88 16.58 2.01 10.53
N GLN A 89 17.54 1.20 10.96
CA GLN A 89 18.90 1.65 11.28
C GLN A 89 19.68 2.19 10.08
N LEU A 90 19.32 1.82 8.84
CA LEU A 90 19.88 2.41 7.62
C LEU A 90 19.53 3.90 7.46
N PHE A 91 18.46 4.35 8.10
CA PHE A 91 17.96 5.72 7.93
C PHE A 91 18.10 6.59 9.18
N THR A 92 18.22 5.99 10.35
CA THR A 92 18.33 6.73 11.62
C THR A 92 19.12 5.96 12.67
N SER A 93 19.94 6.68 13.42
CA SER A 93 20.71 6.14 14.54
C SER A 93 19.99 6.33 15.89
N ASN A 94 18.86 7.06 15.92
CA ASN A 94 18.12 7.31 17.16
C ASN A 94 17.36 6.06 17.60
N PRO A 95 17.68 5.47 18.78
CA PRO A 95 17.13 4.19 19.23
C PRO A 95 15.61 4.23 19.43
N GLU A 96 15.05 5.36 19.87
CA GLU A 96 13.63 5.51 20.08
C GLU A 96 12.86 5.57 18.75
N THR A 97 13.41 6.28 17.75
CA THR A 97 12.86 6.33 16.38
C THR A 97 12.91 4.95 15.73
N VAL A 98 13.99 4.19 15.94
CA VAL A 98 14.13 2.81 15.46
C VAL A 98 13.06 1.91 16.08
N ALA A 99 12.80 2.01 17.38
CA ALA A 99 11.80 1.19 18.07
C ALA A 99 10.37 1.47 17.55
N ILE A 100 10.02 2.75 17.39
CA ILE A 100 8.72 3.16 16.81
C ILE A 100 8.60 2.65 15.38
N GLY A 101 9.63 2.83 14.57
CA GLY A 101 9.66 2.42 13.16
C GLY A 101 9.62 0.91 12.98
N GLN A 102 10.25 0.14 13.86
CA GLN A 102 10.17 -1.32 13.86
C GLN A 102 8.73 -1.79 14.07
N THR A 103 8.02 -1.21 15.03
CA THR A 103 6.60 -1.52 15.29
C THR A 103 5.73 -1.12 14.09
N ALA A 104 5.92 0.09 13.58
CA ALA A 104 5.18 0.59 12.42
C ALA A 104 5.35 -0.32 11.19
N LEU A 105 6.60 -0.68 10.84
CA LEU A 105 6.88 -1.56 9.68
C LEU A 105 6.21 -2.92 9.82
N ARG A 106 6.25 -3.54 11.00
CA ARG A 106 5.64 -4.85 11.25
C ARG A 106 4.12 -4.83 11.13
N ILE A 107 3.48 -3.72 11.50
CA ILE A 107 2.03 -3.56 11.39
C ILE A 107 1.65 -3.32 9.93
N ILE A 108 2.32 -2.38 9.27
CA ILE A 108 1.93 -1.94 7.92
C ILE A 108 2.21 -3.02 6.88
N CYS A 109 3.30 -3.79 7.00
CA CYS A 109 3.66 -4.82 6.03
C CYS A 109 2.62 -5.93 5.87
N LEU A 110 1.71 -6.12 6.85
CA LEU A 110 0.59 -7.04 6.74
C LEU A 110 -0.35 -6.72 5.56
N GLY A 111 -0.40 -5.44 5.15
CA GLY A 111 -1.18 -5.00 4.00
C GLY A 111 -0.51 -5.23 2.64
N PHE A 112 0.79 -5.49 2.57
CA PHE A 112 1.52 -5.53 1.29
C PHE A 112 1.01 -6.60 0.32
N VAL A 113 0.78 -7.82 0.79
CA VAL A 113 0.29 -8.90 -0.07
C VAL A 113 -1.10 -8.56 -0.63
N VAL A 114 -1.97 -8.00 0.22
CA VAL A 114 -3.32 -7.61 -0.18
C VAL A 114 -3.29 -6.44 -1.16
N SER A 115 -2.35 -5.51 -1.01
CA SER A 115 -2.19 -4.38 -1.92
C SER A 115 -1.87 -4.80 -3.36
N ALA A 116 -1.29 -5.99 -3.57
CA ALA A 116 -1.07 -6.53 -4.90
C ALA A 116 -2.39 -6.65 -5.71
N VAL A 117 -3.51 -6.96 -5.04
CA VAL A 117 -4.83 -7.06 -5.68
C VAL A 117 -5.28 -5.69 -6.18
N SER A 118 -5.20 -4.65 -5.35
CA SER A 118 -5.65 -3.30 -5.72
C SER A 118 -4.76 -2.69 -6.80
N THR A 119 -3.43 -2.84 -6.70
CA THR A 119 -2.47 -2.30 -7.69
C THR A 119 -2.58 -3.01 -9.03
N THR A 120 -2.70 -4.34 -9.06
CA THR A 120 -2.89 -5.11 -10.29
C THR A 120 -4.24 -4.80 -10.95
N SER A 121 -5.31 -4.68 -10.16
CA SER A 121 -6.65 -4.33 -10.67
C SER A 121 -6.68 -2.93 -11.27
N SER A 122 -6.08 -1.92 -10.61
CA SER A 122 -5.95 -0.57 -11.15
C SER A 122 -5.15 -0.54 -12.44
N GLY A 123 -3.98 -1.22 -12.48
CA GLY A 123 -3.17 -1.32 -13.68
C GLY A 123 -3.87 -2.03 -14.83
N ALA A 124 -4.67 -3.07 -14.55
CA ALA A 124 -5.46 -3.75 -15.55
C ALA A 124 -6.58 -2.85 -16.13
N LEU A 125 -7.26 -2.07 -15.28
CA LEU A 125 -8.27 -1.09 -15.71
C LEU A 125 -7.65 -0.02 -16.62
N GLU A 126 -6.46 0.47 -16.29
CA GLU A 126 -5.72 1.41 -17.14
C GLU A 126 -5.35 0.78 -18.49
N GLY A 127 -4.89 -0.49 -18.49
CA GLY A 127 -4.64 -1.24 -19.72
C GLY A 127 -5.90 -1.47 -20.58
N LEU A 128 -7.08 -1.55 -19.97
CA LEU A 128 -8.38 -1.63 -20.65
C LEU A 128 -8.88 -0.26 -21.18
N GLY A 129 -8.14 0.82 -20.99
CA GLY A 129 -8.57 2.18 -21.29
C GLY A 129 -9.61 2.75 -20.33
N LYS A 130 -9.80 2.11 -19.16
CA LYS A 130 -10.75 2.52 -18.11
C LYS A 130 -10.05 3.27 -16.99
N GLY A 131 -9.33 4.33 -17.36
CA GLY A 131 -8.57 5.15 -16.42
C GLY A 131 -9.43 5.86 -15.37
N ALA A 132 -10.68 6.21 -15.71
CA ALA A 132 -11.58 6.85 -14.75
C ALA A 132 -11.92 5.91 -13.58
N GLU A 133 -12.18 4.62 -13.86
CA GLU A 133 -12.44 3.62 -12.83
C GLU A 133 -11.21 3.38 -11.93
N SER A 134 -10.00 3.38 -12.52
CA SER A 134 -8.74 3.31 -11.76
C SER A 134 -8.55 4.55 -10.86
N LEU A 135 -8.86 5.74 -11.38
CA LEU A 135 -8.83 6.98 -10.60
C LEU A 135 -9.78 6.93 -9.39
N VAL A 136 -11.02 6.45 -9.61
CA VAL A 136 -12.00 6.31 -8.51
C VAL A 136 -11.48 5.37 -7.43
N ILE A 137 -10.89 4.22 -7.78
CA ILE A 137 -10.29 3.30 -6.81
C ILE A 137 -9.19 4.01 -6.01
N SER A 138 -8.33 4.78 -6.68
CA SER A 138 -7.23 5.51 -6.03
C SER A 138 -7.76 6.60 -5.11
N LEU A 139 -8.76 7.38 -5.53
CA LEU A 139 -9.40 8.39 -4.69
C LEU A 139 -10.10 7.79 -3.47
N CYS A 140 -10.83 6.68 -3.66
CA CYS A 140 -11.43 5.94 -2.55
C CYS A 140 -10.36 5.50 -1.54
N ARG A 141 -9.24 4.96 -2.02
CA ARG A 141 -8.13 4.52 -1.17
C ARG A 141 -7.56 5.65 -0.33
N TYR A 142 -7.21 6.79 -0.94
CA TYR A 142 -6.51 7.87 -0.26
C TYR A 142 -7.44 8.80 0.53
N ILE A 143 -8.61 9.12 0.01
CA ILE A 143 -9.51 10.11 0.62
C ILE A 143 -10.58 9.44 1.50
N VAL A 144 -11.23 8.38 0.98
CA VAL A 144 -12.38 7.76 1.66
C VAL A 144 -11.94 6.77 2.74
N PHE A 145 -10.84 6.05 2.51
CA PHE A 145 -10.40 5.02 3.45
C PHE A 145 -9.28 5.50 4.37
N ILE A 146 -8.13 5.93 3.82
CA ILE A 146 -6.95 6.19 4.67
C ILE A 146 -7.17 7.37 5.62
N MET A 147 -7.73 8.49 5.16
CA MET A 147 -7.90 9.69 5.99
C MET A 147 -8.88 9.48 7.14
N PRO A 148 -10.12 9.00 6.92
CA PRO A 148 -11.05 8.78 8.02
C PRO A 148 -10.60 7.67 8.98
N LEU A 149 -10.04 6.56 8.44
CA LEU A 149 -9.54 5.47 9.27
C LEU A 149 -8.37 5.92 10.15
N ALA A 150 -7.42 6.66 9.59
CA ALA A 150 -6.30 7.20 10.35
C ALA A 150 -6.78 8.14 11.47
N ALA A 151 -7.76 9.02 11.19
CA ALA A 151 -8.33 9.93 12.19
C ALA A 151 -9.06 9.16 13.30
N VAL A 152 -9.92 8.21 12.94
CA VAL A 152 -10.69 7.42 13.91
C VAL A 152 -9.75 6.54 14.75
N LEU A 153 -8.85 5.79 14.12
CA LEU A 153 -7.94 4.90 14.84
C LEU A 153 -6.91 5.67 15.67
N CYS A 154 -6.50 6.86 15.22
CA CYS A 154 -5.65 7.73 16.02
C CYS A 154 -6.38 8.20 17.29
N HIS A 155 -7.68 8.48 17.21
CA HIS A 155 -8.47 8.87 18.37
C HIS A 155 -8.59 7.76 19.42
N PHE A 156 -8.76 6.49 19.00
CA PHE A 156 -8.94 5.35 19.91
C PHE A 156 -7.63 4.68 20.38
N LEU A 157 -6.65 4.57 19.50
CA LEU A 157 -5.42 3.81 19.72
C LEU A 157 -4.16 4.70 19.75
N GLY A 158 -4.35 6.02 19.70
CA GLY A 158 -3.24 6.97 19.60
C GLY A 158 -2.45 6.76 18.30
N ALA A 159 -1.17 7.10 18.33
CA ALA A 159 -0.31 7.04 17.15
C ALA A 159 -0.17 5.65 16.51
N ASN A 160 -0.26 4.58 17.30
CA ASN A 160 -0.22 3.23 16.76
C ASN A 160 -1.46 2.92 15.90
N GLY A 161 -2.59 3.58 16.16
CA GLY A 161 -3.80 3.47 15.35
C GLY A 161 -3.58 3.88 13.90
N VAL A 162 -2.74 4.89 13.66
CA VAL A 162 -2.42 5.34 12.30
C VAL A 162 -1.74 4.22 11.49
N TRP A 163 -0.86 3.43 12.12
CA TRP A 163 -0.20 2.32 11.44
C TRP A 163 -1.19 1.22 11.04
N HIS A 164 -2.19 0.96 11.86
CA HIS A 164 -3.26 0.02 11.53
C HIS A 164 -4.16 0.51 10.39
N ALA A 165 -4.36 1.80 10.23
CA ALA A 165 -5.13 2.37 9.12
C ALA A 165 -4.58 1.95 7.75
N PHE A 166 -3.27 1.81 7.60
CA PHE A 166 -2.64 1.45 6.33
C PHE A 166 -3.06 0.06 5.84
N TRP A 167 -2.88 -0.99 6.64
CA TRP A 167 -3.21 -2.34 6.18
C TRP A 167 -4.73 -2.55 6.04
N ILE A 168 -5.55 -1.93 6.90
CA ILE A 168 -7.01 -1.97 6.78
C ILE A 168 -7.46 -1.32 5.46
N THR A 169 -6.86 -0.17 5.11
CA THR A 169 -7.12 0.50 3.83
C THR A 169 -6.77 -0.39 2.64
N GLU A 170 -5.67 -1.16 2.71
CA GLU A 170 -5.33 -2.09 1.62
C GLU A 170 -6.39 -3.17 1.43
N VAL A 171 -6.92 -3.73 2.53
CA VAL A 171 -8.01 -4.72 2.48
C VAL A 171 -9.26 -4.10 1.86
N LEU A 172 -9.70 -2.94 2.32
CA LEU A 172 -10.86 -2.25 1.78
C LEU A 172 -10.69 -1.89 0.30
N SER A 173 -9.50 -1.43 -0.07
CA SER A 173 -9.18 -1.10 -1.47
C SER A 173 -9.21 -2.35 -2.36
N ALA A 174 -8.73 -3.49 -1.89
CA ALA A 174 -8.78 -4.74 -2.63
C ALA A 174 -10.23 -5.23 -2.83
N ILE A 175 -11.06 -5.10 -1.79
CA ILE A 175 -12.49 -5.45 -1.84
C ILE A 175 -13.24 -4.61 -2.89
N VAL A 176 -12.85 -3.34 -3.06
CA VAL A 176 -13.47 -2.46 -4.07
C VAL A 176 -12.86 -2.69 -5.45
N ALA A 177 -11.54 -2.79 -5.55
CA ALA A 177 -10.83 -2.85 -6.83
C ALA A 177 -11.13 -4.13 -7.64
N TYR A 178 -11.19 -5.28 -6.98
CA TYR A 178 -11.41 -6.56 -7.66
C TYR A 178 -12.78 -6.68 -8.34
N PRO A 179 -13.93 -6.37 -7.70
CA PRO A 179 -15.23 -6.36 -8.35
C PRO A 179 -15.34 -5.35 -9.50
N VAL A 180 -14.73 -4.15 -9.34
CA VAL A 180 -14.69 -3.15 -10.40
C VAL A 180 -13.97 -3.70 -11.62
N TYR A 181 -12.81 -4.32 -11.45
CA TYR A 181 -12.08 -5.00 -12.52
C TYR A 181 -12.92 -6.12 -13.16
N ARG A 182 -13.51 -7.03 -12.38
CA ARG A 182 -14.35 -8.12 -12.90
C ARG A 182 -15.54 -7.60 -13.73
N LYS A 183 -16.21 -6.55 -13.26
CA LYS A 183 -17.31 -5.90 -13.97
C LYS A 183 -16.82 -5.25 -15.27
N ALA A 184 -15.61 -4.70 -15.27
CA ALA A 184 -15.01 -4.07 -16.43
C ALA A 184 -14.69 -5.06 -17.56
N VAL A 185 -14.19 -6.25 -17.21
CA VAL A 185 -13.89 -7.33 -18.18
C VAL A 185 -15.13 -8.12 -18.60
N GLY A 186 -16.10 -8.30 -17.69
CA GLY A 186 -17.29 -9.14 -17.92
C GLY A 186 -18.46 -8.45 -18.62
N LYS A 187 -18.38 -7.18 -18.97
CA LYS A 187 -19.47 -6.40 -19.59
C LYS A 187 -19.63 -6.57 -21.11
N ARG A 188 -19.13 -7.67 -21.71
CA ARG A 188 -19.45 -8.05 -23.11
C ARG A 188 -19.63 -9.54 -23.27
#